data_76a83d6efcec5a1cf2950b4c0e867a9e
#
_entry.id   76a83d6efcec5a1cf2950b4c0e867a9e
#
_cell.length_a   1.000
_cell.length_b   1.000
_cell.length_c   1.000
_cell.angle_alpha   90.00
_cell.angle_beta   90.00
_cell.angle_gamma   90.00
#
_symmetry.space_group_name_H-M   'P 1'
#
loop_
_entity.id
_entity.type
_entity.pdbx_description
1 polymer ?
#
loop_
_entity_poly.entity_id
_entity_poly.type
_entity_poly.pdbx_seq_one_letter_code
_entity_poly.pdbx_strand_id
1 'polypeptide(L)'
;MASKKKTQNIYASAEASAQKFEAHKAAAEKKATQRAADNRFALLVSGGAVALALILQLAYFGFGPGHVGSTAKPEASASANSALVPSPALAEGRAWNGSIEVGGKKLDVTLDGAKAPQAVANFLSLANNKFFDGISCHRLTTAGIFVLQCGDPNGDGSGGPGYNWGPIENAPADNVYKEGVLAMARVGGNASSMGSQFFIVYKDSTIPSDSVGGYTVFGAINKGLSGLDKIIKAGTKDGSGDGKPAVETKLGAIALK
;
A
#
# COMPACT_ATOMS: atom_id res chain seq x y z
N MET A 1 -15.22 67.99 49.16
CA MET A 1 -14.33 68.16 47.97
C MET A 1 -13.78 66.84 47.40
N ALA A 2 -13.64 65.78 48.14
CA ALA A 2 -13.08 64.50 47.66
C ALA A 2 -13.97 63.72 46.67
N SER A 3 -15.30 63.82 46.77
CA SER A 3 -16.23 63.10 45.86
C SER A 3 -16.18 63.56 44.39
N LYS A 4 -16.09 64.87 44.16
CA LYS A 4 -16.01 65.41 42.79
C LYS A 4 -14.71 65.03 42.02
N LYS A 5 -13.58 64.93 42.75
CA LYS A 5 -12.30 64.47 42.11
C LYS A 5 -12.34 63.00 41.72
N LYS A 6 -13.00 62.16 42.50
CA LYS A 6 -13.10 60.70 42.22
C LYS A 6 -13.97 60.46 40.98
N THR A 7 -15.06 61.22 40.83
CA THR A 7 -15.94 61.11 39.66
C THR A 7 -15.25 61.60 38.38
N GLN A 8 -14.50 62.72 38.44
CA GLN A 8 -13.72 63.20 37.27
C GLN A 8 -12.64 62.22 36.82
N ASN A 9 -11.95 61.53 37.74
CA ASN A 9 -10.96 60.52 37.37
C ASN A 9 -11.59 59.29 36.70
N ILE A 10 -12.80 58.89 37.09
CA ILE A 10 -13.50 57.78 36.45
C ILE A 10 -13.89 58.14 35.01
N TYR A 11 -14.41 59.32 34.78
CA TYR A 11 -14.73 59.79 33.41
C TYR A 11 -13.49 59.93 32.54
N ALA A 12 -12.40 60.46 33.02
CA ALA A 12 -11.15 60.59 32.27
C ALA A 12 -10.54 59.23 31.93
N SER A 13 -10.66 58.23 32.84
CA SER A 13 -10.19 56.86 32.56
C SER A 13 -11.08 56.14 31.54
N ALA A 14 -12.39 56.38 31.54
CA ALA A 14 -13.33 55.81 30.55
C ALA A 14 -13.09 56.40 29.15
N GLU A 15 -12.88 57.74 29.07
CA GLU A 15 -12.53 58.38 27.79
C GLU A 15 -11.21 57.89 27.22
N ALA A 16 -10.16 57.72 28.04
CA ALA A 16 -8.88 57.19 27.61
C ALA A 16 -9.00 55.71 27.14
N SER A 17 -9.87 54.92 27.76
CA SER A 17 -10.15 53.56 27.34
C SER A 17 -10.90 53.49 26.00
N ALA A 18 -11.88 54.38 25.82
CA ALA A 18 -12.62 54.53 24.57
C ALA A 18 -11.71 54.95 23.39
N GLN A 19 -10.82 55.92 23.64
CA GLN A 19 -9.84 56.33 22.63
C GLN A 19 -8.88 55.22 22.23
N LYS A 20 -8.40 54.46 23.20
CA LYS A 20 -7.56 53.25 22.92
C LYS A 20 -8.32 52.21 22.10
N PHE A 21 -9.58 51.96 22.42
CA PHE A 21 -10.41 51.01 21.68
C PHE A 21 -10.60 51.45 20.23
N GLU A 22 -10.94 52.72 19.98
CA GLU A 22 -11.08 53.24 18.62
C GLU A 22 -9.75 53.23 17.84
N ALA A 23 -8.64 53.54 18.48
CA ALA A 23 -7.32 53.42 17.86
C ALA A 23 -6.97 51.97 17.48
N HIS A 24 -7.28 50.98 18.31
CA HIS A 24 -7.10 49.58 18.01
C HIS A 24 -8.00 49.10 16.89
N LYS A 25 -9.25 49.56 16.85
CA LYS A 25 -10.21 49.27 15.79
C LYS A 25 -9.73 49.82 14.43
N ALA A 26 -9.32 51.06 14.39
CA ALA A 26 -8.78 51.70 13.18
C ALA A 26 -7.50 51.02 12.68
N ALA A 27 -6.62 50.56 13.59
CA ALA A 27 -5.43 49.81 13.25
C ALA A 27 -5.76 48.40 12.71
N ALA A 28 -6.79 47.74 13.25
CA ALA A 28 -7.27 46.44 12.77
C ALA A 28 -7.89 46.54 11.36
N GLU A 29 -8.69 47.59 11.11
CA GLU A 29 -9.29 47.85 9.79
C GLU A 29 -8.22 48.14 8.71
N LYS A 30 -7.19 48.91 9.04
CA LYS A 30 -6.05 49.12 8.13
C LYS A 30 -5.31 47.85 7.79
N LYS A 31 -5.06 46.99 8.80
CA LYS A 31 -4.43 45.68 8.59
C LYS A 31 -5.30 44.75 7.75
N ALA A 32 -6.61 44.79 7.92
CA ALA A 32 -7.53 43.96 7.14
C ALA A 32 -7.54 44.35 5.65
N THR A 33 -7.56 45.68 5.37
CA THR A 33 -7.51 46.19 3.99
C THR A 33 -6.17 45.91 3.30
N GLN A 34 -5.05 46.03 4.02
CA GLN A 34 -3.74 45.67 3.50
C GLN A 34 -3.67 44.17 3.17
N ARG A 35 -4.10 43.30 4.09
CA ARG A 35 -4.14 41.84 3.83
C ARG A 35 -5.01 41.46 2.62
N ALA A 36 -6.14 42.14 2.43
CA ALA A 36 -7.00 41.91 1.28
C ALA A 36 -6.31 42.32 -0.04
N ALA A 37 -5.56 43.41 -0.05
CA ALA A 37 -4.78 43.85 -1.21
C ALA A 37 -3.61 42.91 -1.50
N ASP A 38 -2.85 42.49 -0.48
CA ASP A 38 -1.74 41.58 -0.60
C ASP A 38 -2.19 40.19 -1.10
N ASN A 39 -3.33 39.68 -0.59
CA ASN A 39 -3.91 38.43 -1.05
C ASN A 39 -4.37 38.47 -2.51
N ARG A 40 -4.93 39.60 -2.97
CA ARG A 40 -5.30 39.78 -4.39
C ARG A 40 -4.08 39.82 -5.29
N PHE A 41 -3.03 40.50 -4.87
CA PHE A 41 -1.76 40.53 -5.61
C PHE A 41 -1.11 39.14 -5.66
N ALA A 42 -1.05 38.44 -4.53
CA ALA A 42 -0.53 37.04 -4.46
C ALA A 42 -1.33 36.09 -5.36
N LEU A 43 -2.66 36.20 -5.41
CA LEU A 43 -3.52 35.39 -6.29
C LEU A 43 -3.27 35.69 -7.77
N LEU A 44 -3.06 36.94 -8.15
CA LEU A 44 -2.77 37.31 -9.54
C LEU A 44 -1.40 36.80 -9.99
N VAL A 45 -0.38 36.93 -9.15
CA VAL A 45 0.98 36.47 -9.45
C VAL A 45 1.04 34.96 -9.53
N SER A 46 0.44 34.23 -8.55
CA SER A 46 0.43 32.77 -8.55
C SER A 46 -0.44 32.21 -9.67
N GLY A 47 -1.61 32.82 -9.96
CA GLY A 47 -2.46 32.40 -11.07
C GLY A 47 -1.76 32.59 -12.43
N GLY A 48 -1.04 33.69 -12.60
CA GLY A 48 -0.26 33.97 -13.80
C GLY A 48 0.88 32.97 -14.00
N ALA A 49 1.59 32.61 -12.94
CA ALA A 49 2.67 31.60 -12.98
C ALA A 49 2.15 30.22 -13.37
N VAL A 50 1.01 29.80 -12.79
CA VAL A 50 0.38 28.52 -13.12
C VAL A 50 -0.12 28.50 -14.58
N ALA A 51 -0.74 29.57 -15.04
CA ALA A 51 -1.19 29.70 -16.43
C ALA A 51 0.00 29.61 -17.42
N LEU A 52 1.09 30.31 -17.11
CA LEU A 52 2.31 30.26 -17.94
C LEU A 52 2.92 28.85 -17.98
N ALA A 53 2.99 28.16 -16.84
CA ALA A 53 3.47 26.78 -16.76
C ALA A 53 2.61 25.83 -17.60
N LEU A 54 1.30 25.97 -17.55
CA LEU A 54 0.37 25.16 -18.37
C LEU A 54 0.53 25.43 -19.86
N ILE A 55 0.69 26.70 -20.27
CA ILE A 55 0.93 27.06 -21.67
C ILE A 55 2.27 26.48 -22.17
N LEU A 56 3.32 26.57 -21.37
CA LEU A 56 4.62 25.98 -21.71
C LEU A 56 4.56 24.47 -21.79
N GLN A 57 3.81 23.81 -20.89
CA GLN A 57 3.57 22.37 -20.96
C GLN A 57 2.79 21.96 -22.21
N LEU A 58 1.71 22.68 -22.53
CA LEU A 58 0.94 22.42 -23.76
C LEU A 58 1.78 22.65 -25.02
N ALA A 59 2.61 23.69 -25.04
CA ALA A 59 3.53 23.92 -26.17
C ALA A 59 4.61 22.82 -26.27
N TYR A 60 5.18 22.39 -25.14
CA TYR A 60 6.20 21.35 -25.11
C TYR A 60 5.66 19.99 -25.57
N PHE A 61 4.48 19.58 -25.10
CA PHE A 61 3.85 18.30 -25.47
C PHE A 61 3.03 18.37 -26.76
N GLY A 62 2.52 19.55 -27.15
CA GLY A 62 1.75 19.71 -28.39
C GLY A 62 2.59 19.91 -29.64
N PHE A 63 3.68 20.68 -29.57
CA PHE A 63 4.48 21.12 -30.73
C PHE A 63 5.99 21.00 -30.51
N GLY A 64 6.45 20.65 -29.28
CA GLY A 64 7.86 20.59 -28.93
C GLY A 64 8.45 19.17 -28.94
N PRO A 65 9.68 19.01 -28.41
CA PRO A 65 10.37 17.72 -28.35
C PRO A 65 9.63 16.65 -27.49
N GLY A 66 8.64 17.05 -26.71
CA GLY A 66 7.76 16.14 -25.95
C GLY A 66 6.57 15.60 -26.73
N HIS A 67 6.42 15.97 -28.02
CA HIS A 67 5.36 15.44 -28.88
C HIS A 67 5.67 13.98 -29.26
N VAL A 68 5.15 13.04 -28.48
CA VAL A 68 5.14 11.62 -28.85
C VAL A 68 3.98 11.42 -29.81
N GLY A 69 4.27 11.23 -31.08
CA GLY A 69 3.26 10.88 -32.09
C GLY A 69 2.43 9.70 -31.60
N SER A 70 1.10 9.90 -31.56
CA SER A 70 0.13 8.92 -31.06
C SER A 70 0.06 7.71 -31.94
N THR A 71 0.91 6.70 -31.71
CA THR A 71 0.71 5.31 -32.17
C THR A 71 1.42 4.35 -31.20
N ALA A 72 1.03 4.37 -29.93
CA ALA A 72 1.17 3.21 -29.04
C ALA A 72 0.22 3.44 -27.87
N LYS A 73 -0.74 2.52 -27.69
CA LYS A 73 -1.40 2.29 -26.42
C LYS A 73 -0.30 2.29 -25.35
N PRO A 74 -0.43 3.02 -24.22
CA PRO A 74 0.56 2.90 -23.17
C PRO A 74 0.47 1.47 -22.64
N GLU A 75 1.28 0.58 -23.13
CA GLU A 75 1.76 -0.52 -22.32
C GLU A 75 2.52 0.18 -21.19
N ALA A 76 2.01 0.05 -19.97
CA ALA A 76 2.75 0.40 -18.77
C ALA A 76 4.12 -0.25 -18.95
N SER A 77 5.17 0.56 -19.07
CA SER A 77 6.54 0.08 -19.13
C SER A 77 6.78 -0.64 -17.80
N ALA A 78 6.46 -1.93 -17.79
CA ALA A 78 6.85 -2.80 -16.69
C ALA A 78 8.36 -2.68 -16.64
N SER A 79 8.88 -2.10 -15.58
CA SER A 79 10.30 -2.08 -15.29
C SER A 79 10.77 -3.52 -15.45
N ALA A 80 11.64 -3.79 -16.41
CA ALA A 80 12.11 -5.16 -16.66
C ALA A 80 12.68 -5.70 -15.34
N ASN A 81 12.23 -6.87 -14.93
CA ASN A 81 12.75 -7.53 -13.75
C ASN A 81 14.27 -7.71 -13.88
N SER A 82 14.98 -7.70 -12.77
CA SER A 82 16.43 -7.95 -12.76
C SER A 82 16.76 -9.36 -13.27
N ALA A 83 17.99 -9.59 -13.73
CA ALA A 83 18.46 -10.89 -14.18
C ALA A 83 18.38 -12.00 -13.10
N LEU A 84 18.22 -11.62 -11.84
CA LEU A 84 18.04 -12.57 -10.71
C LEU A 84 16.62 -13.12 -10.65
N VAL A 85 15.64 -12.45 -11.25
CA VAL A 85 14.25 -12.88 -11.23
C VAL A 85 14.09 -14.03 -12.22
N PRO A 86 13.49 -15.18 -11.79
CA PRO A 86 13.26 -16.31 -12.68
C PRO A 86 12.41 -15.92 -13.90
N SER A 87 12.74 -16.48 -15.05
CA SER A 87 11.94 -16.26 -16.26
C SER A 87 10.50 -16.76 -16.07
N PRO A 88 9.47 -16.00 -16.45
CA PRO A 88 8.08 -16.44 -16.38
C PRO A 88 7.81 -17.68 -17.25
N ALA A 89 8.67 -18.02 -18.21
CA ALA A 89 8.59 -19.25 -18.98
C ALA A 89 8.68 -20.52 -18.12
N LEU A 90 9.27 -20.44 -16.92
CA LEU A 90 9.32 -21.56 -15.98
C LEU A 90 7.92 -22.01 -15.48
N ALA A 91 6.92 -21.14 -15.55
CA ALA A 91 5.54 -21.47 -15.24
C ALA A 91 4.86 -22.32 -16.32
N GLU A 92 5.46 -22.45 -17.49
CA GLU A 92 4.99 -23.26 -18.66
C GLU A 92 3.55 -22.92 -19.12
N GLY A 93 2.98 -21.81 -18.67
CA GLY A 93 1.61 -21.41 -18.98
C GLY A 93 0.53 -22.41 -18.56
N ARG A 94 0.82 -23.28 -17.61
CA ARG A 94 -0.08 -24.37 -17.16
C ARG A 94 -0.38 -24.31 -15.68
N ALA A 95 -1.33 -25.13 -15.26
CA ALA A 95 -1.56 -25.41 -13.86
C ALA A 95 -0.48 -26.34 -13.29
N TRP A 96 0.01 -26.01 -12.10
CA TRP A 96 0.95 -26.82 -11.32
C TRP A 96 0.24 -27.34 -10.09
N ASN A 97 0.17 -28.67 -9.95
CA ASN A 97 -0.50 -29.32 -8.85
C ASN A 97 0.53 -29.84 -7.85
N GLY A 98 0.17 -29.86 -6.57
CA GLY A 98 1.06 -30.41 -5.57
C GLY A 98 0.64 -30.09 -4.15
N SER A 99 1.62 -29.88 -3.28
CA SER A 99 1.34 -29.58 -1.88
C SER A 99 2.36 -28.63 -1.26
N ILE A 100 1.88 -27.86 -0.30
CA ILE A 100 2.67 -27.01 0.60
C ILE A 100 2.43 -27.50 2.02
N GLU A 101 3.49 -27.74 2.78
CA GLU A 101 3.38 -28.03 4.20
C GLU A 101 3.45 -26.73 5.00
N VAL A 102 2.45 -26.49 5.88
CA VAL A 102 2.34 -25.31 6.73
C VAL A 102 2.02 -25.76 8.16
N GLY A 103 2.89 -25.48 9.12
CA GLY A 103 2.71 -25.88 10.52
C GLY A 103 2.55 -27.40 10.69
N GLY A 104 3.25 -28.21 9.88
CA GLY A 104 3.15 -29.68 9.87
C GLY A 104 1.85 -30.20 9.24
N LYS A 105 1.10 -29.35 8.52
CA LYS A 105 -0.13 -29.74 7.81
C LYS A 105 0.09 -29.63 6.30
N LYS A 106 -0.25 -30.71 5.60
CA LYS A 106 -0.19 -30.77 4.15
C LYS A 106 -1.42 -30.10 3.55
N LEU A 107 -1.20 -29.10 2.71
CA LEU A 107 -2.20 -28.40 1.93
C LEU A 107 -2.03 -28.77 0.47
N ASP A 108 -3.03 -29.39 -0.14
CA ASP A 108 -3.00 -29.66 -1.58
C ASP A 108 -3.34 -28.37 -2.34
N VAL A 109 -2.51 -28.01 -3.31
CA VAL A 109 -2.60 -26.74 -4.02
C VAL A 109 -2.58 -26.90 -5.53
N THR A 110 -3.17 -25.94 -6.21
CA THR A 110 -2.96 -25.72 -7.65
C THR A 110 -2.46 -24.28 -7.84
N LEU A 111 -1.33 -24.13 -8.56
CA LEU A 111 -0.83 -22.82 -8.98
C LEU A 111 -1.22 -22.58 -10.43
N ASP A 112 -1.60 -21.35 -10.77
CA ASP A 112 -2.09 -20.96 -12.10
C ASP A 112 -0.99 -20.23 -12.89
N GLY A 113 -0.12 -20.99 -13.54
CA GLY A 113 0.97 -20.45 -14.36
C GLY A 113 0.51 -19.78 -15.65
N ALA A 114 -0.75 -19.95 -16.04
CA ALA A 114 -1.30 -19.25 -17.19
C ALA A 114 -1.71 -17.81 -16.84
N LYS A 115 -2.30 -17.60 -15.64
CA LYS A 115 -2.79 -16.29 -15.20
C LYS A 115 -1.77 -15.48 -14.43
N ALA A 116 -0.84 -16.14 -13.73
CA ALA A 116 0.19 -15.48 -12.94
C ALA A 116 1.58 -16.09 -13.23
N PRO A 117 2.06 -16.00 -14.48
CA PRO A 117 3.27 -16.70 -14.89
C PRO A 117 4.52 -16.26 -14.12
N GLN A 118 4.69 -14.98 -13.84
CA GLN A 118 5.85 -14.50 -13.08
C GLN A 118 5.80 -14.94 -11.62
N ALA A 119 4.63 -14.87 -10.99
CA ALA A 119 4.46 -15.30 -9.59
C ALA A 119 4.70 -16.80 -9.44
N VAL A 120 4.14 -17.61 -10.35
CA VAL A 120 4.32 -19.08 -10.33
C VAL A 120 5.77 -19.44 -10.62
N ALA A 121 6.42 -18.84 -11.62
CA ALA A 121 7.83 -19.07 -11.92
C ALA A 121 8.73 -18.75 -10.71
N ASN A 122 8.49 -17.62 -10.06
CA ASN A 122 9.21 -17.23 -8.85
C ASN A 122 9.01 -18.24 -7.72
N PHE A 123 7.76 -18.62 -7.44
CA PHE A 123 7.43 -19.57 -6.39
C PHE A 123 8.06 -20.95 -6.65
N LEU A 124 7.98 -21.47 -7.89
CA LEU A 124 8.60 -22.74 -8.29
C LEU A 124 10.12 -22.70 -8.12
N SER A 125 10.77 -21.64 -8.58
CA SER A 125 12.22 -21.49 -8.45
C SER A 125 12.65 -21.50 -6.99
N LEU A 126 11.97 -20.74 -6.13
CA LEU A 126 12.27 -20.68 -4.70
C LEU A 126 12.00 -22.02 -4.00
N ALA A 127 10.90 -22.70 -4.32
CA ALA A 127 10.56 -24.02 -3.79
C ALA A 127 11.58 -25.08 -4.18
N ASN A 128 11.98 -25.13 -5.46
CA ASN A 128 12.98 -26.07 -5.95
C ASN A 128 14.36 -25.87 -5.29
N ASN A 129 14.69 -24.63 -4.92
CA ASN A 129 15.90 -24.29 -4.19
C ASN A 129 15.75 -24.41 -2.66
N LYS A 130 14.64 -24.97 -2.17
CA LYS A 130 14.34 -25.14 -0.74
C LYS A 130 14.37 -23.85 0.07
N PHE A 131 14.15 -22.71 -0.60
CA PHE A 131 14.18 -21.40 0.04
C PHE A 131 13.17 -21.29 1.19
N PHE A 132 12.01 -21.93 1.03
CA PHE A 132 10.92 -21.86 2.00
C PHE A 132 11.07 -22.77 3.21
N ASP A 133 11.99 -23.74 3.17
CA ASP A 133 12.12 -24.78 4.21
C ASP A 133 12.44 -24.16 5.58
N GLY A 134 11.56 -24.38 6.54
CA GLY A 134 11.71 -23.88 7.91
C GLY A 134 11.37 -22.40 8.14
N ILE A 135 11.03 -21.64 7.08
CA ILE A 135 10.64 -20.22 7.21
C ILE A 135 9.33 -20.11 7.99
N SER A 136 9.30 -19.25 8.98
CA SER A 136 8.12 -18.98 9.79
C SER A 136 7.09 -18.13 9.07
N CYS A 137 5.80 -18.42 9.25
CA CYS A 137 4.73 -17.50 8.93
C CYS A 137 4.70 -16.41 10.00
N HIS A 138 5.04 -15.21 9.62
CA HIS A 138 5.36 -14.11 10.55
C HIS A 138 4.15 -13.25 10.92
N ARG A 139 3.02 -13.35 10.18
CA ARG A 139 1.83 -12.54 10.38
C ARG A 139 0.55 -13.34 10.20
N LEU A 140 -0.36 -13.19 11.15
CA LEU A 140 -1.73 -13.68 11.11
C LEU A 140 -2.66 -12.49 11.35
N THR A 141 -3.69 -12.33 10.51
CA THR A 141 -4.75 -11.35 10.75
C THR A 141 -6.04 -12.07 11.06
N THR A 142 -6.73 -11.67 12.12
CA THR A 142 -7.98 -12.28 12.61
C THR A 142 -9.15 -11.31 12.63
N ALA A 143 -8.92 -10.07 12.17
CA ALA A 143 -9.92 -9.01 12.06
C ALA A 143 -9.72 -8.20 10.77
N GLY A 144 -10.81 -7.76 10.17
CA GLY A 144 -10.82 -7.01 8.91
C GLY A 144 -10.55 -7.90 7.69
N ILE A 145 -9.35 -8.45 7.58
CA ILE A 145 -8.96 -9.46 6.59
C ILE A 145 -8.47 -10.72 7.31
N PHE A 146 -8.52 -11.87 6.63
CA PHE A 146 -8.27 -13.18 7.24
C PHE A 146 -7.16 -13.90 6.48
N VAL A 147 -5.92 -13.56 6.80
CA VAL A 147 -4.75 -14.10 6.08
C VAL A 147 -3.67 -14.62 7.03
N LEU A 148 -2.95 -15.64 6.60
CA LEU A 148 -1.71 -16.12 7.18
C LEU A 148 -0.57 -15.83 6.19
N GLN A 149 0.36 -14.94 6.54
CA GLN A 149 1.45 -14.52 5.67
C GLN A 149 2.75 -15.21 6.04
N CYS A 150 3.44 -15.73 5.03
CA CYS A 150 4.64 -16.53 5.13
C CYS A 150 5.68 -16.09 4.08
N GLY A 151 6.84 -16.79 4.03
CA GLY A 151 7.81 -16.62 2.95
C GLY A 151 8.85 -15.53 3.18
N ASP A 152 8.91 -14.97 4.40
CA ASP A 152 9.94 -14.05 4.83
C ASP A 152 11.07 -14.77 5.58
N PRO A 153 12.30 -14.82 5.04
CA PRO A 153 13.43 -15.48 5.71
C PRO A 153 13.84 -14.82 7.03
N ASN A 154 13.57 -13.51 7.21
CA ASN A 154 13.86 -12.80 8.46
C ASN A 154 12.76 -13.01 9.53
N GLY A 155 11.54 -13.36 9.12
CA GLY A 155 10.41 -13.61 10.02
C GLY A 155 9.86 -12.37 10.72
N ASP A 156 10.08 -11.18 10.16
CA ASP A 156 9.60 -9.88 10.66
C ASP A 156 8.86 -9.03 9.60
N GLY A 157 8.71 -9.56 8.39
CA GLY A 157 8.08 -8.90 7.25
C GLY A 157 9.04 -8.14 6.33
N SER A 158 10.34 -8.05 6.67
CA SER A 158 11.32 -7.26 5.94
C SER A 158 12.12 -8.03 4.89
N GLY A 159 12.16 -9.35 5.00
CA GLY A 159 13.02 -10.21 4.19
C GLY A 159 12.42 -10.61 2.84
N GLY A 160 13.30 -11.13 1.98
CA GLY A 160 12.95 -11.59 0.65
C GLY A 160 14.08 -12.40 0.00
N PRO A 161 13.96 -12.74 -1.28
CA PRO A 161 14.91 -13.63 -1.97
C PRO A 161 16.16 -12.90 -2.50
N GLY A 162 16.37 -11.63 -2.11
CA GLY A 162 17.46 -10.80 -2.62
C GLY A 162 17.13 -10.04 -3.91
N TYR A 163 15.90 -10.11 -4.38
CA TYR A 163 15.37 -9.36 -5.51
C TYR A 163 13.88 -9.08 -5.35
N ASN A 164 13.40 -8.09 -6.10
CA ASN A 164 11.97 -7.81 -6.24
C ASN A 164 11.54 -7.98 -7.69
N TRP A 165 10.26 -8.23 -7.89
CA TRP A 165 9.68 -8.42 -9.20
C TRP A 165 8.26 -7.85 -9.32
N GLY A 166 7.79 -7.73 -10.55
CA GLY A 166 6.47 -7.29 -10.98
C GLY A 166 6.28 -7.57 -12.45
N PRO A 167 5.20 -7.08 -13.03
CA PRO A 167 4.09 -6.34 -12.42
C PRO A 167 3.12 -7.23 -11.66
N ILE A 168 2.04 -6.62 -11.11
CA ILE A 168 0.90 -7.36 -10.52
C ILE A 168 0.22 -8.18 -11.61
N GLU A 169 -0.08 -9.45 -11.31
CA GLU A 169 -0.76 -10.39 -12.19
C GLU A 169 -2.08 -10.85 -11.55
N ASN A 170 -3.12 -11.10 -12.34
CA ASN A 170 -4.33 -11.81 -11.91
C ASN A 170 -4.95 -11.33 -10.56
N ALA A 171 -4.90 -10.02 -10.27
CA ALA A 171 -5.56 -9.47 -9.09
C ALA A 171 -7.09 -9.45 -9.30
N PRO A 172 -7.92 -9.82 -8.27
CA PRO A 172 -9.36 -9.78 -8.38
C PRO A 172 -9.86 -8.35 -8.61
N ALA A 173 -10.67 -8.13 -9.62
CA ALA A 173 -11.20 -6.80 -9.96
C ALA A 173 -12.17 -6.26 -8.90
N ASP A 174 -12.82 -7.14 -8.14
CA ASP A 174 -13.76 -6.83 -7.06
C ASP A 174 -13.06 -6.72 -5.68
N ASN A 175 -11.74 -6.90 -5.64
CA ASN A 175 -10.95 -6.93 -4.41
C ASN A 175 -11.34 -8.04 -3.42
N VAL A 176 -12.10 -9.05 -3.85
CA VAL A 176 -12.52 -10.18 -3.01
C VAL A 176 -11.59 -11.37 -3.23
N TYR A 177 -10.81 -11.68 -2.21
CA TYR A 177 -9.94 -12.85 -2.16
C TYR A 177 -10.66 -13.96 -1.42
N LYS A 178 -11.04 -15.00 -2.16
CA LYS A 178 -11.81 -16.12 -1.63
C LYS A 178 -10.97 -17.00 -0.70
N GLU A 179 -11.65 -17.70 0.20
CA GLU A 179 -11.05 -18.72 1.05
C GLU A 179 -10.26 -19.73 0.20
N GLY A 180 -9.06 -20.07 0.64
CA GLY A 180 -8.13 -20.95 -0.04
C GLY A 180 -7.19 -20.26 -1.04
N VAL A 181 -7.39 -18.99 -1.39
CA VAL A 181 -6.52 -18.26 -2.32
C VAL A 181 -5.10 -18.11 -1.77
N LEU A 182 -4.12 -18.27 -2.66
CA LEU A 182 -2.71 -17.94 -2.45
C LEU A 182 -2.38 -16.67 -3.23
N ALA A 183 -1.92 -15.63 -2.55
CA ALA A 183 -1.57 -14.36 -3.18
C ALA A 183 -0.22 -13.82 -2.70
N MET A 184 0.47 -13.09 -3.59
CA MET A 184 1.77 -12.49 -3.29
C MET A 184 1.62 -11.22 -2.45
N ALA A 185 2.44 -11.11 -1.41
CA ALA A 185 2.58 -9.89 -0.66
C ALA A 185 3.46 -8.88 -1.42
N ARG A 186 3.18 -7.59 -1.23
CA ARG A 186 3.94 -6.46 -1.81
C ARG A 186 3.90 -5.23 -0.91
N VAL A 187 4.78 -4.29 -1.15
CA VAL A 187 4.76 -2.97 -0.52
C VAL A 187 3.64 -2.14 -1.13
N GLY A 188 2.84 -1.46 -0.30
CA GLY A 188 1.79 -0.56 -0.75
C GLY A 188 2.33 0.51 -1.70
N GLY A 189 1.59 0.80 -2.78
CA GLY A 189 1.99 1.77 -3.81
C GLY A 189 3.10 1.31 -4.75
N ASN A 190 3.60 0.06 -4.66
CA ASN A 190 4.67 -0.44 -5.51
C ASN A 190 4.31 -1.80 -6.15
N ALA A 191 3.97 -1.77 -7.44
CA ALA A 191 3.61 -2.96 -8.23
C ALA A 191 4.78 -3.90 -8.52
N SER A 192 6.03 -3.46 -8.30
CA SER A 192 7.25 -4.22 -8.59
C SER A 192 8.04 -4.57 -7.32
N SER A 193 7.35 -4.71 -6.20
CA SER A 193 7.96 -5.02 -4.90
C SER A 193 7.67 -6.44 -4.39
N MET A 194 7.08 -7.28 -5.21
CA MET A 194 6.89 -8.69 -4.86
C MET A 194 8.23 -9.41 -4.78
N GLY A 195 8.37 -10.32 -3.82
CA GLY A 195 9.57 -11.12 -3.58
C GLY A 195 9.20 -12.58 -3.34
N SER A 196 9.51 -13.08 -2.14
CA SER A 196 9.15 -14.44 -1.69
C SER A 196 7.93 -14.49 -0.79
N GLN A 197 7.49 -13.36 -0.24
CA GLN A 197 6.39 -13.35 0.71
C GLN A 197 5.05 -13.55 0.03
N PHE A 198 4.24 -14.42 0.60
CA PHE A 198 2.88 -14.71 0.14
C PHE A 198 1.94 -14.90 1.32
N PHE A 199 0.64 -14.84 1.06
CA PHE A 199 -0.35 -15.10 2.08
C PHE A 199 -1.40 -16.12 1.63
N ILE A 200 -1.90 -16.84 2.59
CA ILE A 200 -3.00 -17.78 2.49
C ILE A 200 -4.24 -17.07 3.01
N VAL A 201 -5.28 -16.99 2.21
CA VAL A 201 -6.58 -16.48 2.62
C VAL A 201 -7.35 -17.64 3.26
N TYR A 202 -7.56 -17.60 4.56
CA TYR A 202 -8.22 -18.69 5.26
C TYR A 202 -9.73 -18.48 5.50
N LYS A 203 -10.24 -17.32 5.08
CA LYS A 203 -11.66 -16.95 5.05
C LYS A 203 -11.82 -15.78 4.07
N ASP A 204 -12.94 -15.71 3.33
CA ASP A 204 -13.21 -14.63 2.37
C ASP A 204 -12.81 -13.27 2.94
N SER A 205 -12.01 -12.53 2.18
CA SER A 205 -11.44 -11.25 2.61
C SER A 205 -11.56 -10.21 1.50
N THR A 206 -12.11 -9.06 1.79
CA THR A 206 -12.03 -7.92 0.89
C THR A 206 -10.77 -7.13 1.23
N ILE A 207 -9.79 -7.15 0.33
CA ILE A 207 -8.51 -6.46 0.50
C ILE A 207 -8.46 -5.34 -0.55
N PRO A 208 -8.68 -4.07 -0.17
CA PRO A 208 -8.73 -2.96 -1.11
C PRO A 208 -7.45 -2.85 -1.95
N SER A 209 -7.63 -2.60 -3.25
CA SER A 209 -6.52 -2.17 -4.12
C SER A 209 -6.07 -0.77 -3.74
N ASP A 210 -4.80 -0.49 -3.99
CA ASP A 210 -4.24 0.87 -3.91
C ASP A 210 -4.05 1.48 -5.33
N SER A 211 -3.30 2.57 -5.43
CA SER A 211 -3.08 3.29 -6.69
C SER A 211 -2.42 2.45 -7.80
N VAL A 212 -1.75 1.34 -7.46
CA VAL A 212 -1.06 0.46 -8.42
C VAL A 212 -1.79 -0.86 -8.64
N GLY A 213 -2.85 -1.15 -7.89
CA GLY A 213 -3.68 -2.35 -8.06
C GLY A 213 -3.84 -3.19 -6.80
N GLY A 214 -4.36 -4.41 -6.96
CA GLY A 214 -4.54 -5.40 -5.90
C GLY A 214 -3.29 -6.24 -5.63
N TYR A 215 -3.51 -7.48 -5.22
CA TYR A 215 -2.46 -8.47 -4.94
C TYR A 215 -2.53 -9.60 -5.95
N THR A 216 -1.37 -10.02 -6.48
CA THR A 216 -1.27 -11.10 -7.45
C THR A 216 -1.77 -12.42 -6.87
N VAL A 217 -2.85 -12.96 -7.41
CA VAL A 217 -3.34 -14.32 -7.09
C VAL A 217 -2.64 -15.31 -8.00
N PHE A 218 -1.85 -16.20 -7.41
CA PHE A 218 -1.05 -17.18 -8.18
C PHE A 218 -1.47 -18.64 -7.98
N GLY A 219 -2.43 -18.91 -7.08
CA GLY A 219 -2.91 -20.26 -6.86
C GLY A 219 -4.02 -20.34 -5.83
N ALA A 220 -4.42 -21.57 -5.53
CA ALA A 220 -5.43 -21.89 -4.52
C ALA A 220 -5.13 -23.23 -3.82
N ILE A 221 -5.59 -23.33 -2.58
CA ILE A 221 -5.62 -24.57 -1.79
C ILE A 221 -6.88 -25.33 -2.15
N ASN A 222 -6.72 -26.57 -2.59
CA ASN A 222 -7.83 -27.45 -2.96
C ASN A 222 -8.32 -28.30 -1.79
N LYS A 223 -7.38 -28.70 -0.89
CA LYS A 223 -7.67 -29.54 0.27
C LYS A 223 -6.72 -29.20 1.42
N GLY A 224 -7.16 -29.50 2.63
CA GLY A 224 -6.34 -29.43 3.82
C GLY A 224 -6.35 -28.10 4.56
N LEU A 225 -7.04 -27.07 4.05
CA LEU A 225 -7.09 -25.73 4.68
C LEU A 225 -7.54 -25.78 6.15
N SER A 226 -8.50 -26.65 6.50
CA SER A 226 -8.93 -26.88 7.89
C SER A 226 -7.82 -27.38 8.82
N GLY A 227 -6.71 -27.89 8.28
CA GLY A 227 -5.50 -28.20 9.05
C GLY A 227 -4.91 -26.98 9.76
N LEU A 228 -5.19 -25.76 9.28
CA LEU A 228 -4.75 -24.49 9.88
C LEU A 228 -5.65 -24.02 11.01
N ASP A 229 -6.82 -24.62 11.23
CA ASP A 229 -7.82 -24.17 12.22
C ASP A 229 -7.24 -23.98 13.62
N LYS A 230 -6.34 -24.90 14.04
CA LYS A 230 -5.71 -24.81 15.36
C LYS A 230 -4.83 -23.55 15.49
N ILE A 231 -4.13 -23.19 14.43
CA ILE A 231 -3.27 -22.00 14.35
C ILE A 231 -4.15 -20.75 14.36
N ILE A 232 -5.18 -20.74 13.53
CA ILE A 232 -6.11 -19.63 13.38
C ILE A 232 -6.87 -19.36 14.69
N LYS A 233 -7.40 -20.41 15.34
CA LYS A 233 -8.14 -20.32 16.62
C LYS A 233 -7.26 -19.87 17.79
N ALA A 234 -5.96 -20.16 17.75
CA ALA A 234 -5.01 -19.68 18.75
C ALA A 234 -4.77 -18.17 18.64
N GLY A 235 -5.03 -17.57 17.48
CA GLY A 235 -4.88 -16.14 17.25
C GLY A 235 -3.43 -15.67 17.20
N THR A 236 -3.24 -14.41 17.54
CA THR A 236 -1.92 -13.76 17.58
C THR A 236 -1.28 -13.87 18.95
N LYS A 237 0.04 -13.82 18.99
CA LYS A 237 0.83 -13.98 20.24
C LYS A 237 0.52 -12.93 21.30
N ASP A 238 0.17 -11.74 20.87
CA ASP A 238 -0.15 -10.59 21.72
C ASP A 238 -1.66 -10.38 21.90
N GLY A 239 -2.49 -11.25 21.30
CA GLY A 239 -3.95 -11.14 21.34
C GLY A 239 -4.52 -10.03 20.45
N SER A 240 -3.69 -9.36 19.63
CA SER A 240 -4.15 -8.37 18.65
C SER A 240 -4.85 -9.03 17.46
N GLY A 241 -5.58 -8.24 16.67
CA GLY A 241 -6.21 -8.71 15.43
C GLY A 241 -5.22 -8.86 14.26
N ASP A 242 -3.97 -8.46 14.41
CA ASP A 242 -2.91 -8.49 13.40
C ASP A 242 -1.54 -8.59 14.09
N GLY A 243 -0.85 -9.71 13.92
CA GLY A 243 0.42 -9.95 14.59
C GLY A 243 1.01 -11.33 14.30
N LYS A 244 2.06 -11.71 15.03
CA LYS A 244 2.64 -13.04 14.90
C LYS A 244 1.65 -14.11 15.39
N PRO A 245 1.52 -15.26 14.70
CA PRO A 245 0.72 -16.37 15.19
C PRO A 245 1.14 -16.79 16.62
N ALA A 246 0.17 -17.08 17.49
CA ALA A 246 0.43 -17.57 18.85
C ALA A 246 1.08 -18.97 18.84
N VAL A 247 0.74 -19.78 17.84
CA VAL A 247 1.39 -21.06 17.56
C VAL A 247 2.47 -20.85 16.51
N GLU A 248 3.72 -21.19 16.83
CA GLU A 248 4.81 -21.12 15.83
C GLU A 248 4.43 -21.97 14.62
N THR A 249 4.44 -21.33 13.45
CA THR A 249 3.98 -21.92 12.20
C THR A 249 5.07 -21.78 11.16
N LYS A 250 5.63 -22.90 10.71
CA LYS A 250 6.70 -22.93 9.71
C LYS A 250 6.23 -23.58 8.42
N LEU A 251 6.79 -23.10 7.33
CA LEU A 251 6.73 -23.79 6.04
C LEU A 251 7.63 -25.03 6.10
N GLY A 252 7.14 -26.12 5.58
CA GLY A 252 7.88 -27.37 5.39
C GLY A 252 8.06 -27.67 3.90
N ALA A 253 8.01 -28.94 3.55
CA ALA A 253 8.22 -29.38 2.19
C ALA A 253 7.17 -28.80 1.22
N ILE A 254 7.64 -28.33 0.06
CA ILE A 254 6.82 -27.93 -1.08
C ILE A 254 7.14 -28.85 -2.24
N ALA A 255 6.13 -29.54 -2.77
CA ALA A 255 6.25 -30.47 -3.89
C ALA A 255 5.21 -30.12 -4.97
N LEU A 256 5.67 -29.71 -6.13
CA LEU A 256 4.85 -29.26 -7.27
C LEU A 256 5.24 -30.03 -8.55
N LYS A 257 4.24 -30.33 -9.40
CA LYS A 257 4.43 -31.07 -10.65
C LYS A 257 3.47 -30.61 -11.76
#